data_7ccfe3b0bf46b48de16f908087687eb8
#
_entry.id   7ccfe3b0bf46b48de16f908087687eb8
#
_cell.length_a   1.000
_cell.length_b   1.000
_cell.length_c   1.000
_cell.angle_alpha   90.00
_cell.angle_beta   90.00
_cell.angle_gamma   90.00
#
_symmetry.space_group_name_H-M   'P 1'
#
loop_
_entity.id
_entity.type
_entity.pdbx_description
1 polymer ?
#
loop_
_entity_poly.entity_id
_entity_poly.type
_entity_poly.pdbx_seq_one_letter_code
_entity_poly.pdbx_strand_id
1 'polypeptide(L)'
;MDPATTLAPLDAALEGLGQGRAEESLSAVVSHLAGLRAASSVESWNAFLSHVRNHPLREAVHRDPFIFRCYSKPRGYAPDAAALDYVLRARELPVRSSDPVSAIHHFATNGQAARALRFRRDAIAREIDAVASRAARPARIFAAGAGHLRECDKSAALRAGRVGRLVAFDMDAENLDAIRREYPTLPIVTHHGTVRQIGEGRHLFGDMDLVYSSGLLETLPHPSAVGLARALYTMVAPGGTLFLTHFLPGLTEAAFLEAYLDWRMVYRKHADLFDLVKELPAETVATWVFSESPEATLGVLSIQKR
;
A
#
# COMPACT_ATOMS: atom_id res chain seq x y z
N MET A 1 4.87 -6.88 -32.21
CA MET A 1 4.07 -5.63 -32.32
C MET A 1 4.95 -4.54 -32.93
N ASP A 2 4.45 -3.79 -33.90
CA ASP A 2 5.17 -2.63 -34.43
C ASP A 2 5.24 -1.55 -33.35
N PRO A 3 6.44 -1.12 -32.93
CA PRO A 3 6.60 -0.10 -31.88
C PRO A 3 5.90 1.22 -32.21
N ALA A 4 5.90 1.65 -33.47
CA ALA A 4 5.29 2.92 -33.87
C ALA A 4 3.77 2.92 -33.63
N THR A 5 3.06 1.87 -34.04
CA THR A 5 1.62 1.73 -33.81
C THR A 5 1.28 1.60 -32.33
N THR A 6 2.19 0.99 -31.56
CA THR A 6 1.98 0.72 -30.13
C THR A 6 2.20 1.97 -29.26
N LEU A 7 3.02 2.93 -29.72
CA LEU A 7 3.31 4.17 -28.96
C LEU A 7 2.38 5.34 -29.37
N ALA A 8 1.67 5.28 -30.50
CA ALA A 8 0.77 6.35 -30.96
C ALA A 8 -0.24 6.86 -29.90
N PRO A 9 -0.84 6.01 -29.03
CA PRO A 9 -1.67 6.49 -27.94
C PRO A 9 -0.93 7.34 -26.89
N LEU A 10 0.38 7.13 -26.72
CA LEU A 10 1.21 7.93 -25.83
C LEU A 10 1.50 9.31 -26.45
N ASP A 11 1.72 9.37 -27.77
CA ASP A 11 1.86 10.64 -28.51
C ASP A 11 0.60 11.48 -28.39
N ALA A 12 -0.58 10.86 -28.63
CA ALA A 12 -1.87 11.53 -28.50
C ALA A 12 -2.12 12.03 -27.06
N ALA A 13 -1.70 11.26 -26.07
CA ALA A 13 -1.83 11.67 -24.67
C ALA A 13 -0.92 12.85 -24.34
N LEU A 14 0.31 12.88 -24.84
CA LEU A 14 1.22 14.01 -24.66
C LEU A 14 0.65 15.30 -25.24
N GLU A 15 0.09 15.22 -26.46
CA GLU A 15 -0.62 16.34 -27.10
C GLU A 15 -1.82 16.80 -26.26
N GLY A 16 -2.66 15.85 -25.79
CA GLY A 16 -3.82 16.12 -24.95
C GLY A 16 -3.45 16.78 -23.61
N LEU A 17 -2.34 16.40 -22.99
CA LEU A 17 -1.82 17.08 -21.81
C LEU A 17 -1.45 18.54 -22.09
N GLY A 18 -0.82 18.82 -23.25
CA GLY A 18 -0.51 20.18 -23.70
C GLY A 18 -1.76 21.03 -23.93
N GLN A 19 -2.89 20.40 -24.21
CA GLN A 19 -4.20 21.03 -24.43
C GLN A 19 -5.07 21.09 -23.13
N GLY A 20 -4.54 20.68 -21.98
CA GLY A 20 -5.26 20.68 -20.70
C GLY A 20 -6.24 19.53 -20.50
N ARG A 21 -6.21 18.48 -21.33
CA ARG A 21 -7.09 17.31 -21.26
C ARG A 21 -6.45 16.14 -20.49
N ALA A 22 -5.92 16.41 -19.28
CA ALA A 22 -5.12 15.43 -18.53
C ALA A 22 -5.90 14.16 -18.16
N GLU A 23 -7.12 14.29 -17.65
CA GLU A 23 -7.95 13.16 -17.21
C GLU A 23 -8.23 12.19 -18.38
N GLU A 24 -8.71 12.72 -19.50
CA GLU A 24 -9.02 11.94 -20.70
C GLU A 24 -7.77 11.26 -21.26
N SER A 25 -6.68 12.03 -21.40
CA SER A 25 -5.42 11.57 -21.96
C SER A 25 -4.79 10.45 -21.14
N LEU A 26 -4.70 10.63 -19.82
CA LEU A 26 -4.09 9.63 -18.95
C LEU A 26 -4.98 8.40 -18.76
N SER A 27 -6.31 8.55 -18.78
CA SER A 27 -7.24 7.42 -18.78
C SER A 27 -7.08 6.54 -20.03
N ALA A 28 -6.88 7.16 -21.20
CA ALA A 28 -6.60 6.45 -22.45
C ALA A 28 -5.27 5.69 -22.37
N VAL A 29 -4.23 6.29 -21.79
CA VAL A 29 -2.93 5.62 -21.55
C VAL A 29 -3.08 4.43 -20.60
N VAL A 30 -3.79 4.58 -19.50
CA VAL A 30 -4.07 3.49 -18.54
C VAL A 30 -4.73 2.31 -19.26
N SER A 31 -5.79 2.57 -20.03
CA SER A 31 -6.54 1.55 -20.76
C SER A 31 -5.67 0.84 -21.81
N HIS A 32 -4.90 1.62 -22.56
CA HIS A 32 -3.99 1.10 -23.57
C HIS A 32 -2.91 0.20 -22.97
N LEU A 33 -2.20 0.67 -21.94
CA LEU A 33 -1.15 -0.09 -21.27
C LEU A 33 -1.71 -1.35 -20.57
N ALA A 34 -2.91 -1.27 -20.00
CA ALA A 34 -3.57 -2.44 -19.40
C ALA A 34 -3.85 -3.53 -20.44
N GLY A 35 -4.36 -3.16 -21.63
CA GLY A 35 -4.58 -4.08 -22.74
C GLY A 35 -3.28 -4.73 -23.23
N LEU A 36 -2.21 -3.95 -23.38
CA LEU A 36 -0.91 -4.46 -23.79
C LEU A 36 -0.32 -5.42 -22.76
N ARG A 37 -0.37 -5.06 -21.47
CA ARG A 37 0.12 -5.91 -20.38
C ARG A 37 -0.62 -7.25 -20.33
N ALA A 38 -1.94 -7.22 -20.49
CA ALA A 38 -2.78 -8.43 -20.48
C ALA A 38 -2.51 -9.35 -21.68
N ALA A 39 -2.15 -8.80 -22.84
CA ALA A 39 -1.87 -9.53 -24.06
C ALA A 39 -0.39 -9.99 -24.20
N SER A 40 0.48 -9.60 -23.28
CA SER A 40 1.92 -9.83 -23.37
C SER A 40 2.40 -10.89 -22.38
N SER A 41 3.46 -11.65 -22.74
CA SER A 41 4.25 -12.37 -21.74
C SER A 41 5.00 -11.39 -20.83
N VAL A 42 5.46 -11.86 -19.68
CA VAL A 42 6.23 -11.03 -18.72
C VAL A 42 7.48 -10.44 -19.39
N GLU A 43 8.17 -11.25 -20.20
CA GLU A 43 9.39 -10.85 -20.92
C GLU A 43 9.08 -9.77 -21.97
N SER A 44 8.02 -9.99 -22.78
CA SER A 44 7.59 -9.02 -23.79
C SER A 44 7.13 -7.72 -23.17
N TRP A 45 6.39 -7.77 -22.07
CA TRP A 45 5.98 -6.59 -21.32
C TRP A 45 7.19 -5.82 -20.76
N ASN A 46 8.15 -6.51 -20.14
CA ASN A 46 9.35 -5.87 -19.61
C ASN A 46 10.20 -5.22 -20.71
N ALA A 47 10.31 -5.85 -21.88
CA ALA A 47 10.99 -5.25 -23.02
C ALA A 47 10.25 -3.98 -23.51
N PHE A 48 8.91 -4.02 -23.58
CA PHE A 48 8.10 -2.88 -24.00
C PHE A 48 8.16 -1.70 -23.01
N LEU A 49 8.28 -1.96 -21.71
CA LEU A 49 8.43 -0.90 -20.72
C LEU A 49 9.62 0.02 -20.99
N SER A 50 10.70 -0.46 -21.63
CA SER A 50 11.83 0.38 -21.99
C SER A 50 11.42 1.45 -23.02
N HIS A 51 10.56 1.11 -23.98
CA HIS A 51 10.06 2.05 -24.98
C HIS A 51 9.12 3.09 -24.35
N VAL A 52 8.19 2.66 -23.46
CA VAL A 52 7.32 3.58 -22.71
C VAL A 52 8.13 4.55 -21.87
N ARG A 53 9.15 4.06 -21.19
CA ARG A 53 10.04 4.86 -20.32
C ARG A 53 10.95 5.82 -21.09
N ASN A 54 11.21 5.59 -22.35
CA ASN A 54 11.95 6.50 -23.23
C ASN A 54 11.03 7.48 -23.98
N HIS A 55 9.72 7.33 -23.89
CA HIS A 55 8.76 8.21 -24.55
C HIS A 55 8.66 9.56 -23.81
N PRO A 56 8.53 10.71 -24.55
CA PRO A 56 8.46 12.06 -23.95
C PRO A 56 7.32 12.24 -22.93
N LEU A 57 6.23 11.47 -23.03
CA LEU A 57 5.14 11.48 -22.05
C LEU A 57 5.64 11.24 -20.62
N ARG A 58 6.71 10.43 -20.43
CA ARG A 58 7.31 10.23 -19.12
C ARG A 58 7.74 11.56 -18.49
N GLU A 59 8.41 12.42 -19.24
CA GLU A 59 8.88 13.71 -18.71
C GLU A 59 7.71 14.57 -18.27
N ALA A 60 6.61 14.54 -19.02
CA ALA A 60 5.40 15.29 -18.67
C ALA A 60 4.77 14.78 -17.37
N VAL A 61 4.58 13.45 -17.22
CA VAL A 61 3.98 12.88 -16.00
C VAL A 61 4.92 12.93 -14.79
N HIS A 62 6.23 12.86 -14.99
CA HIS A 62 7.23 12.99 -13.91
C HIS A 62 7.38 14.42 -13.37
N ARG A 63 6.70 15.40 -13.93
CA ARG A 63 6.56 16.72 -13.27
C ARG A 63 5.73 16.62 -11.99
N ASP A 64 4.88 15.59 -11.87
CA ASP A 64 4.16 15.29 -10.63
C ASP A 64 5.10 14.72 -9.56
N PRO A 65 5.16 15.30 -8.35
CA PRO A 65 6.11 14.90 -7.32
C PRO A 65 5.82 13.50 -6.74
N PHE A 66 4.56 13.04 -6.74
CA PHE A 66 4.22 11.68 -6.29
C PHE A 66 4.74 10.64 -7.29
N ILE A 67 4.43 10.82 -8.59
CA ILE A 67 4.88 9.91 -9.64
C ILE A 67 6.41 9.87 -9.69
N PHE A 68 7.06 11.05 -9.71
CA PHE A 68 8.51 11.15 -9.77
C PHE A 68 9.20 10.52 -8.55
N ARG A 69 8.66 10.74 -7.35
CA ARG A 69 9.23 10.15 -6.13
C ARG A 69 9.15 8.62 -6.14
N CYS A 70 8.03 8.06 -6.56
CA CYS A 70 7.90 6.60 -6.72
C CYS A 70 8.94 6.08 -7.73
N TYR A 71 9.06 6.71 -8.88
CA TYR A 71 9.98 6.28 -9.94
C TYR A 71 11.45 6.39 -9.54
N SER A 72 11.84 7.51 -8.92
CA SER A 72 13.22 7.79 -8.51
C SER A 72 13.69 6.99 -7.31
N LYS A 73 12.75 6.46 -6.50
CA LYS A 73 13.02 5.60 -5.34
C LYS A 73 14.12 6.13 -4.41
N PRO A 74 14.02 7.32 -3.86
CA PRO A 74 15.10 7.93 -3.06
C PRO A 74 15.46 7.09 -1.82
N ARG A 75 14.59 6.17 -1.41
CA ARG A 75 14.80 5.21 -0.31
C ARG A 75 15.01 3.76 -0.77
N GLY A 76 15.23 3.55 -2.08
CA GLY A 76 15.49 2.24 -2.69
C GLY A 76 14.25 1.40 -2.99
N TYR A 77 13.05 1.87 -2.65
CA TYR A 77 11.78 1.17 -2.92
C TYR A 77 10.65 2.14 -3.28
N ALA A 78 9.59 1.62 -3.88
CA ALA A 78 8.40 2.39 -4.24
C ALA A 78 7.10 1.61 -3.97
N PRO A 79 6.05 2.33 -3.51
CA PRO A 79 6.09 3.69 -2.98
C PRO A 79 6.68 3.72 -1.58
N ASP A 80 7.45 4.73 -1.24
CA ASP A 80 7.84 4.99 0.15
C ASP A 80 6.72 5.75 0.90
N ALA A 81 6.82 5.82 2.23
CA ALA A 81 5.78 6.44 3.04
C ALA A 81 5.59 7.94 2.73
N ALA A 82 6.66 8.65 2.34
CA ALA A 82 6.56 10.05 1.96
C ALA A 82 5.89 10.27 0.58
N ALA A 83 5.97 9.29 -0.34
CA ALA A 83 5.16 9.28 -1.55
C ALA A 83 3.68 9.01 -1.21
N LEU A 84 3.42 8.04 -0.33
CA LEU A 84 2.06 7.73 0.11
C LEU A 84 1.36 8.90 0.81
N ASP A 85 2.09 9.82 1.42
CA ASP A 85 1.52 11.01 2.04
C ASP A 85 0.74 11.88 1.04
N TYR A 86 1.16 11.95 -0.23
CA TYR A 86 0.37 12.64 -1.28
C TYR A 86 -0.98 11.97 -1.51
N VAL A 87 -1.00 10.65 -1.54
CA VAL A 87 -2.21 9.84 -1.74
C VAL A 87 -3.14 9.91 -0.53
N LEU A 88 -2.59 9.85 0.67
CA LEU A 88 -3.34 9.87 1.92
C LEU A 88 -3.75 11.28 2.36
N ARG A 89 -3.39 12.30 1.56
CA ARG A 89 -3.67 13.74 1.79
C ARG A 89 -3.06 14.28 3.07
N ALA A 90 -1.94 13.71 3.48
CA ALA A 90 -1.12 14.24 4.57
C ALA A 90 -0.07 15.24 4.05
N ARG A 91 0.14 15.29 2.72
CA ARG A 91 1.06 16.21 2.06
C ARG A 91 0.36 16.90 0.89
N GLU A 92 0.41 18.21 0.87
CA GLU A 92 -0.15 19.02 -0.22
C GLU A 92 0.79 19.11 -1.42
N LEU A 93 0.22 19.30 -2.59
CA LEU A 93 0.98 19.56 -3.80
C LEU A 93 1.58 20.98 -3.73
N PRO A 94 2.91 21.13 -3.87
CA PRO A 94 3.57 22.42 -3.74
C PRO A 94 3.48 23.28 -5.02
N VAL A 95 2.36 23.21 -5.77
CA VAL A 95 2.08 23.97 -6.99
C VAL A 95 0.70 24.59 -6.96
N ARG A 96 0.49 25.66 -7.76
CA ARG A 96 -0.83 26.31 -7.87
C ARG A 96 -1.82 25.38 -8.60
N SER A 97 -3.10 25.49 -8.27
CA SER A 97 -4.18 24.72 -8.91
C SER A 97 -4.29 24.97 -10.43
N SER A 98 -3.82 26.10 -10.92
CA SER A 98 -3.76 26.44 -12.35
C SER A 98 -2.58 25.80 -13.10
N ASP A 99 -1.62 25.20 -12.41
CA ASP A 99 -0.49 24.50 -13.05
C ASP A 99 -1.00 23.19 -13.68
N PRO A 100 -0.65 22.89 -14.94
CA PRO A 100 -0.98 21.61 -15.58
C PRO A 100 -0.58 20.37 -14.75
N VAL A 101 0.46 20.47 -13.93
CA VAL A 101 0.88 19.41 -13.00
C VAL A 101 -0.22 19.07 -12.00
N SER A 102 -1.06 20.05 -11.60
CA SER A 102 -2.18 19.81 -10.68
C SER A 102 -3.19 18.79 -11.23
N ALA A 103 -3.46 18.82 -12.53
CA ALA A 103 -4.36 17.84 -13.15
C ALA A 103 -3.74 16.44 -13.21
N ILE A 104 -2.44 16.34 -13.50
CA ILE A 104 -1.70 15.05 -13.46
C ILE A 104 -1.70 14.51 -12.02
N HIS A 105 -1.41 15.37 -11.04
CA HIS A 105 -1.44 14.99 -9.62
C HIS A 105 -2.81 14.50 -9.18
N HIS A 106 -3.86 15.25 -9.57
CA HIS A 106 -5.24 14.85 -9.27
C HIS A 106 -5.55 13.47 -9.84
N PHE A 107 -5.19 13.21 -11.09
CA PHE A 107 -5.35 11.90 -11.72
C PHE A 107 -4.62 10.81 -10.92
N ALA A 108 -3.31 10.98 -10.68
CA ALA A 108 -2.47 9.98 -10.03
C ALA A 108 -2.88 9.68 -8.58
N THR A 109 -3.37 10.70 -7.85
CA THR A 109 -3.76 10.56 -6.44
C THR A 109 -5.23 10.25 -6.20
N ASN A 110 -6.05 10.12 -7.26
CA ASN A 110 -7.47 9.76 -7.16
C ASN A 110 -7.85 8.51 -7.97
N GLY A 111 -6.89 7.83 -8.60
CA GLY A 111 -7.11 6.56 -9.29
C GLY A 111 -7.50 5.42 -8.33
N GLN A 112 -7.74 4.23 -8.88
CA GLN A 112 -8.19 3.05 -8.12
C GLN A 112 -7.18 2.66 -7.03
N ALA A 113 -5.88 2.65 -7.36
CA ALA A 113 -4.82 2.33 -6.37
C ALA A 113 -4.85 3.32 -5.21
N ALA A 114 -4.98 4.61 -5.49
CA ALA A 114 -5.04 5.66 -4.47
C ALA A 114 -6.29 5.54 -3.59
N ARG A 115 -7.46 5.21 -4.16
CA ARG A 115 -8.68 4.95 -3.39
C ARG A 115 -8.55 3.71 -2.51
N ALA A 116 -7.94 2.63 -3.03
CA ALA A 116 -7.65 1.42 -2.26
C ALA A 116 -6.72 1.71 -1.07
N LEU A 117 -5.69 2.53 -1.24
CA LEU A 117 -4.79 2.94 -0.17
C LEU A 117 -5.50 3.75 0.92
N ARG A 118 -6.40 4.66 0.56
CA ARG A 118 -7.22 5.40 1.53
C ARG A 118 -8.18 4.48 2.26
N PHE A 119 -8.85 3.56 1.55
CA PHE A 119 -9.70 2.55 2.16
C PHE A 119 -8.91 1.70 3.17
N ARG A 120 -7.69 1.25 2.81
CA ARG A 120 -6.78 0.49 3.66
C ARG A 120 -6.47 1.23 4.97
N ARG A 121 -6.03 2.48 4.88
CA ARG A 121 -5.80 3.35 6.05
C ARG A 121 -7.03 3.43 6.96
N ASP A 122 -8.18 3.70 6.37
CA ASP A 122 -9.43 3.87 7.12
C ASP A 122 -9.93 2.53 7.71
N ALA A 123 -9.69 1.40 7.04
CA ALA A 123 -9.99 0.06 7.54
C ALA A 123 -9.12 -0.29 8.76
N ILE A 124 -7.83 -0.01 8.70
CA ILE A 124 -6.92 -0.22 9.84
C ILE A 124 -7.34 0.66 11.03
N ALA A 125 -7.65 1.93 10.80
CA ALA A 125 -8.12 2.83 11.87
C ALA A 125 -9.40 2.30 12.55
N ARG A 126 -10.37 1.79 11.76
CA ARG A 126 -11.58 1.15 12.31
C ARG A 126 -11.27 -0.10 13.10
N GLU A 127 -10.32 -0.93 12.64
CA GLU A 127 -9.93 -2.13 13.40
C GLU A 127 -9.21 -1.79 14.70
N ILE A 128 -8.35 -0.76 14.72
CA ILE A 128 -7.75 -0.22 15.95
C ILE A 128 -8.87 0.19 16.93
N ASP A 129 -9.86 0.93 16.47
CA ASP A 129 -10.98 1.38 17.30
C ASP A 129 -11.83 0.21 17.81
N ALA A 130 -12.10 -0.78 16.97
CA ALA A 130 -12.87 -1.97 17.31
C ALA A 130 -12.15 -2.83 18.36
N VAL A 131 -10.85 -3.09 18.19
CA VAL A 131 -10.06 -3.85 19.15
C VAL A 131 -9.96 -3.11 20.48
N ALA A 132 -9.67 -1.81 20.45
CA ALA A 132 -9.59 -1.00 21.67
C ALA A 132 -10.93 -0.88 22.41
N SER A 133 -12.07 -1.02 21.73
CA SER A 133 -13.39 -1.03 22.37
C SER A 133 -13.71 -2.34 23.09
N ARG A 134 -13.14 -3.45 22.63
CA ARG A 134 -13.34 -4.79 23.23
C ARG A 134 -12.35 -5.08 24.37
N ALA A 135 -11.20 -4.41 24.37
CA ALA A 135 -10.14 -4.64 25.34
C ALA A 135 -10.55 -4.16 26.74
N ALA A 136 -10.31 -5.00 27.78
CA ALA A 136 -10.57 -4.64 29.17
C ALA A 136 -9.54 -3.64 29.74
N ARG A 137 -8.44 -3.42 29.04
CA ARG A 137 -7.36 -2.47 29.33
C ARG A 137 -6.99 -1.69 28.08
N PRO A 138 -6.21 -0.60 28.19
CA PRO A 138 -5.70 0.07 26.97
C PRO A 138 -5.00 -0.90 26.05
N ALA A 139 -5.42 -0.93 24.78
CA ALA A 139 -5.01 -1.93 23.80
C ALA A 139 -3.52 -1.89 23.48
N ARG A 140 -2.94 -3.04 23.16
CA ARG A 140 -1.55 -3.21 22.72
C ARG A 140 -1.54 -3.59 21.25
N ILE A 141 -0.88 -2.80 20.41
CA ILE A 141 -0.94 -2.90 18.95
C ILE A 141 0.46 -3.05 18.38
N PHE A 142 0.61 -3.90 17.36
CA PHE A 142 1.83 -4.02 16.57
C PHE A 142 1.55 -3.73 15.10
N ALA A 143 2.25 -2.75 14.54
CA ALA A 143 2.20 -2.34 13.14
C ALA A 143 3.44 -2.84 12.40
N ALA A 144 3.32 -3.84 11.54
CA ALA A 144 4.39 -4.34 10.70
C ALA A 144 4.46 -3.58 9.38
N GLY A 145 5.57 -2.90 9.11
CA GLY A 145 5.72 -1.96 8.00
C GLY A 145 4.90 -0.69 8.25
N ALA A 146 5.26 0.00 9.34
CA ALA A 146 4.46 1.10 9.88
C ALA A 146 4.34 2.31 8.94
N GLY A 147 5.31 2.53 8.03
CA GLY A 147 5.35 3.72 7.20
C GLY A 147 5.30 4.99 8.04
N HIS A 148 4.36 5.90 7.75
CA HIS A 148 4.12 7.11 8.55
C HIS A 148 2.90 7.00 9.48
N LEU A 149 2.30 5.81 9.66
CA LEU A 149 1.14 5.55 10.55
C LEU A 149 -0.05 6.51 10.33
N ARG A 150 -0.42 6.79 9.07
CA ARG A 150 -1.51 7.74 8.75
C ARG A 150 -2.89 7.29 9.22
N GLU A 151 -3.07 6.04 9.59
CA GLU A 151 -4.25 5.52 10.28
C GLU A 151 -4.41 6.11 11.70
N CYS A 152 -3.33 6.56 12.34
CA CYS A 152 -3.40 7.21 13.65
C CYS A 152 -4.23 8.49 13.61
N ASP A 153 -4.18 9.24 12.51
CA ASP A 153 -4.97 10.46 12.30
C ASP A 153 -6.48 10.18 12.25
N LYS A 154 -6.87 8.93 11.96
CA LYS A 154 -8.26 8.49 11.79
C LYS A 154 -8.82 7.75 13.00
N SER A 155 -7.96 7.15 13.84
CA SER A 155 -8.42 6.36 15.00
C SER A 155 -8.96 7.25 16.13
N ALA A 156 -10.20 7.02 16.51
CA ALA A 156 -10.81 7.64 17.68
C ALA A 156 -10.26 7.07 19.00
N ALA A 157 -9.91 5.79 19.01
CA ALA A 157 -9.35 5.12 20.19
C ALA A 157 -7.99 5.68 20.58
N LEU A 158 -7.13 5.99 19.59
CA LEU A 158 -5.85 6.64 19.86
C LEU A 158 -6.04 8.03 20.47
N ARG A 159 -6.92 8.86 19.89
CA ARG A 159 -7.24 10.18 20.43
C ARG A 159 -7.85 10.14 21.82
N ALA A 160 -8.60 9.09 22.13
CA ALA A 160 -9.26 8.91 23.44
C ALA A 160 -8.37 8.22 24.48
N GLY A 161 -7.08 7.93 24.18
CA GLY A 161 -6.17 7.25 25.12
C GLY A 161 -6.51 5.78 25.41
N ARG A 162 -7.31 5.12 24.56
CA ARG A 162 -7.69 3.72 24.73
C ARG A 162 -6.67 2.73 24.17
N VAL A 163 -5.61 3.22 23.55
CA VAL A 163 -4.44 2.45 23.15
C VAL A 163 -3.33 2.72 24.14
N GLY A 164 -2.83 1.70 24.80
CA GLY A 164 -1.76 1.81 25.81
C GLY A 164 -0.35 1.70 25.21
N ARG A 165 -0.23 1.01 24.08
CA ARG A 165 1.04 0.86 23.36
C ARG A 165 0.78 0.52 21.90
N LEU A 166 1.43 1.26 20.98
CA LEU A 166 1.54 0.92 19.57
C LEU A 166 3.01 0.76 19.23
N VAL A 167 3.42 -0.44 18.84
CA VAL A 167 4.77 -0.71 18.33
C VAL A 167 4.79 -0.46 16.83
N ALA A 168 5.48 0.58 16.40
CA ALA A 168 5.72 0.91 15.00
C ALA A 168 7.00 0.22 14.52
N PHE A 169 6.87 -0.88 13.82
CA PHE A 169 8.00 -1.64 13.29
C PHE A 169 8.21 -1.32 11.81
N ASP A 170 9.40 -0.83 11.46
CA ASP A 170 9.75 -0.49 10.08
C ASP A 170 11.24 -0.69 9.81
N MET A 171 11.60 -1.00 8.57
CA MET A 171 12.98 -1.10 8.13
C MET A 171 13.59 0.24 7.74
N ASP A 172 12.78 1.26 7.53
CA ASP A 172 13.20 2.60 7.14
C ASP A 172 13.25 3.51 8.38
N ALA A 173 14.47 3.86 8.78
CA ALA A 173 14.69 4.71 9.95
C ALA A 173 14.05 6.10 9.79
N GLU A 174 13.99 6.65 8.56
CA GLU A 174 13.34 7.94 8.31
C GLU A 174 11.83 7.90 8.55
N ASN A 175 11.17 6.75 8.28
CA ASN A 175 9.77 6.55 8.65
C ASN A 175 9.58 6.63 10.15
N LEU A 176 10.44 5.95 10.91
CA LEU A 176 10.39 5.95 12.37
C LEU A 176 10.68 7.34 12.96
N ASP A 177 11.61 8.09 12.34
CA ASP A 177 11.88 9.48 12.71
C ASP A 177 10.69 10.40 12.42
N ALA A 178 10.00 10.21 11.30
CA ALA A 178 8.78 10.95 10.97
C ALA A 178 7.68 10.68 12.01
N ILE A 179 7.44 9.41 12.37
CA ILE A 179 6.48 9.03 13.40
C ILE A 179 6.78 9.74 14.74
N ARG A 180 8.02 9.72 15.19
CA ARG A 180 8.41 10.37 16.47
C ARG A 180 8.17 11.88 16.45
N ARG A 181 8.41 12.53 15.31
CA ARG A 181 8.18 13.98 15.16
C ARG A 181 6.70 14.32 15.10
N GLU A 182 5.90 13.53 14.40
CA GLU A 182 4.51 13.85 14.10
C GLU A 182 3.54 13.40 15.21
N TYR A 183 3.88 12.34 15.94
CA TYR A 183 3.03 11.78 17.00
C TYR A 183 3.70 11.76 18.39
N PRO A 184 4.29 12.87 18.88
CA PRO A 184 5.08 12.88 20.12
C PRO A 184 4.25 12.59 21.39
N THR A 185 2.92 12.74 21.32
CA THR A 185 2.00 12.54 22.46
C THR A 185 1.27 11.20 22.43
N LEU A 186 1.36 10.46 21.34
CA LEU A 186 0.73 9.14 21.25
C LEU A 186 1.62 8.05 21.89
N PRO A 187 1.04 6.95 22.41
CA PRO A 187 1.78 5.88 23.06
C PRO A 187 2.50 4.98 22.04
N ILE A 188 3.28 5.58 21.14
CA ILE A 188 3.98 4.89 20.05
C ILE A 188 5.43 4.63 20.46
N VAL A 189 5.85 3.37 20.26
CA VAL A 189 7.24 2.93 20.41
C VAL A 189 7.75 2.51 19.04
N THR A 190 8.74 3.21 18.53
CA THR A 190 9.36 2.89 17.23
C THR A 190 10.38 1.77 17.39
N HIS A 191 10.37 0.80 16.47
CA HIS A 191 11.31 -0.31 16.46
C HIS A 191 11.84 -0.55 15.05
N HIS A 192 13.15 -0.39 14.88
CA HIS A 192 13.82 -0.59 13.60
C HIS A 192 14.12 -2.08 13.37
N GLY A 193 13.72 -2.60 12.20
CA GLY A 193 13.97 -3.98 11.83
C GLY A 193 13.36 -4.37 10.49
N THR A 194 13.73 -5.53 9.99
CA THR A 194 13.27 -6.04 8.69
C THR A 194 12.24 -7.15 8.86
N VAL A 195 11.36 -7.30 7.88
CA VAL A 195 10.38 -8.41 7.79
C VAL A 195 11.05 -9.77 7.89
N ARG A 196 12.25 -9.92 7.32
CA ARG A 196 13.05 -11.14 7.43
C ARG A 196 13.36 -11.49 8.88
N GLN A 197 13.72 -10.51 9.70
CA GLN A 197 14.01 -10.73 11.12
C GLN A 197 12.78 -11.21 11.91
N ILE A 198 11.58 -10.71 11.54
CA ILE A 198 10.32 -11.24 12.09
C ILE A 198 10.14 -12.70 11.69
N GLY A 199 10.29 -13.02 10.40
CA GLY A 199 10.19 -14.40 9.90
C GLY A 199 11.19 -15.38 10.51
N GLU A 200 12.36 -14.90 10.94
CA GLU A 200 13.40 -15.65 11.66
C GLU A 200 13.13 -15.77 13.17
N GLY A 201 11.97 -15.30 13.66
CA GLY A 201 11.61 -15.32 15.07
C GLY A 201 12.31 -14.26 15.93
N ARG A 202 12.97 -13.28 15.31
CA ARG A 202 13.54 -12.13 16.00
C ARG A 202 12.51 -10.99 16.05
N HIS A 203 12.61 -10.13 17.07
CA HIS A 203 11.68 -9.01 17.26
C HIS A 203 10.22 -9.43 17.39
N LEU A 204 9.96 -10.58 18.03
CA LEU A 204 8.60 -10.99 18.36
C LEU A 204 8.13 -10.26 19.62
N PHE A 205 6.95 -9.67 19.53
CA PHE A 205 6.28 -9.00 20.64
C PHE A 205 5.03 -9.82 21.00
N GLY A 206 5.00 -10.37 22.20
CA GLY A 206 3.87 -11.18 22.64
C GLY A 206 2.67 -10.34 23.12
N ASP A 207 1.51 -11.00 23.23
CA ASP A 207 0.28 -10.47 23.86
C ASP A 207 -0.25 -9.18 23.23
N MET A 208 -0.24 -9.08 21.90
CA MET A 208 -0.81 -7.97 21.16
C MET A 208 -2.30 -8.19 20.93
N ASP A 209 -3.12 -7.21 21.28
CA ASP A 209 -4.56 -7.24 21.02
C ASP A 209 -4.85 -7.08 19.51
N LEU A 210 -3.98 -6.34 18.79
CA LEU A 210 -4.00 -6.20 17.35
C LEU A 210 -2.59 -6.30 16.77
N VAL A 211 -2.41 -7.17 15.79
CA VAL A 211 -1.23 -7.18 14.91
C VAL A 211 -1.70 -6.90 13.50
N TYR A 212 -1.15 -5.89 12.84
CA TYR A 212 -1.51 -5.64 11.45
C TYR A 212 -0.31 -5.44 10.55
N SER A 213 -0.52 -5.73 9.27
CA SER A 213 0.46 -5.45 8.21
C SER A 213 -0.22 -4.78 7.03
N SER A 214 0.38 -3.69 6.58
CA SER A 214 -0.10 -2.81 5.52
C SER A 214 0.97 -2.63 4.45
N GLY A 215 0.79 -3.28 3.28
CA GLY A 215 1.68 -3.08 2.14
C GLY A 215 2.94 -3.95 2.09
N LEU A 216 3.20 -4.79 3.08
CA LEU A 216 4.36 -5.69 3.05
C LEU A 216 4.12 -6.94 2.20
N LEU A 217 2.91 -7.50 2.27
CA LEU A 217 2.60 -8.75 1.55
C LEU A 217 2.73 -8.60 0.04
N GLU A 218 2.48 -7.41 -0.50
CA GLU A 218 2.60 -7.10 -1.93
C GLU A 218 4.04 -7.12 -2.45
N THR A 219 5.01 -7.09 -1.55
CA THR A 219 6.44 -7.13 -1.88
C THR A 219 7.06 -8.53 -1.78
N LEU A 220 6.32 -9.50 -1.26
CA LEU A 220 6.83 -10.83 -0.92
C LEU A 220 6.34 -11.91 -1.86
N PRO A 221 7.18 -12.88 -2.26
CA PRO A 221 6.72 -14.14 -2.84
C PRO A 221 5.76 -14.87 -1.89
N HIS A 222 4.87 -15.73 -2.44
CA HIS A 222 3.82 -16.37 -1.65
C HIS A 222 4.35 -17.15 -0.42
N PRO A 223 5.39 -17.99 -0.51
CA PRO A 223 5.90 -18.69 0.67
C PRO A 223 6.40 -17.75 1.78
N SER A 224 7.02 -16.63 1.39
CA SER A 224 7.47 -15.62 2.35
C SER A 224 6.32 -14.86 3.00
N ALA A 225 5.24 -14.60 2.25
CA ALA A 225 4.03 -13.99 2.79
C ALA A 225 3.33 -14.90 3.81
N VAL A 226 3.26 -16.21 3.54
CA VAL A 226 2.77 -17.23 4.48
C VAL A 226 3.64 -17.25 5.74
N GLY A 227 4.96 -17.31 5.59
CA GLY A 227 5.88 -17.29 6.73
C GLY A 227 5.73 -16.04 7.59
N LEU A 228 5.57 -14.88 6.96
CA LEU A 228 5.32 -13.62 7.68
C LEU A 228 3.98 -13.64 8.41
N ALA A 229 2.90 -14.08 7.77
CA ALA A 229 1.58 -14.15 8.41
C ALA A 229 1.60 -15.07 9.65
N ARG A 230 2.28 -16.22 9.56
CA ARG A 230 2.48 -17.13 10.71
C ARG A 230 3.26 -16.46 11.84
N ALA A 231 4.37 -15.79 11.52
CA ALA A 231 5.19 -15.12 12.54
C ALA A 231 4.40 -13.97 13.21
N LEU A 232 3.66 -13.17 12.46
CA LEU A 232 2.81 -12.11 13.00
C LEU A 232 1.68 -12.69 13.87
N TYR A 233 1.08 -13.81 13.47
CA TYR A 233 0.04 -14.46 14.26
C TYR A 233 0.52 -14.96 15.62
N THR A 234 1.80 -15.35 15.74
CA THR A 234 2.36 -15.74 17.05
C THR A 234 2.34 -14.61 18.09
N MET A 235 2.39 -13.36 17.64
CA MET A 235 2.37 -12.18 18.50
C MET A 235 0.97 -11.83 19.02
N VAL A 236 -0.09 -12.36 18.38
CA VAL A 236 -1.48 -12.07 18.75
C VAL A 236 -1.84 -12.74 20.07
N ALA A 237 -2.39 -11.97 21.01
CA ALA A 237 -2.92 -12.48 22.27
C ALA A 237 -4.18 -13.36 22.06
N PRO A 238 -4.52 -14.25 23.01
CA PRO A 238 -5.85 -14.85 23.02
C PRO A 238 -6.95 -13.77 22.97
N GLY A 239 -7.93 -13.95 22.08
CA GLY A 239 -8.98 -12.95 21.82
C GLY A 239 -8.56 -11.78 20.94
N GLY A 240 -7.27 -11.66 20.61
CA GLY A 240 -6.73 -10.62 19.72
C GLY A 240 -6.92 -10.91 18.24
N THR A 241 -6.51 -9.99 17.40
CA THR A 241 -6.72 -10.01 15.94
C THR A 241 -5.41 -9.86 15.17
N LEU A 242 -5.21 -10.72 14.15
CA LEU A 242 -4.28 -10.46 13.05
C LEU A 242 -5.07 -9.82 11.89
N PHE A 243 -4.65 -8.64 11.45
CA PHE A 243 -5.32 -7.88 10.39
C PHE A 243 -4.36 -7.64 9.22
N LEU A 244 -4.69 -8.22 8.08
CA LEU A 244 -3.86 -8.17 6.87
C LEU A 244 -4.62 -7.52 5.73
N THR A 245 -3.92 -6.69 4.95
CA THR A 245 -4.48 -6.10 3.74
C THR A 245 -3.63 -6.46 2.53
N HIS A 246 -4.25 -6.60 1.36
CA HIS A 246 -3.52 -6.99 0.15
C HIS A 246 -4.23 -6.53 -1.12
N PHE A 247 -3.47 -6.05 -2.12
CA PHE A 247 -4.01 -5.74 -3.43
C PHE A 247 -4.45 -6.99 -4.18
N LEU A 248 -5.68 -6.96 -4.69
CA LEU A 248 -6.26 -8.04 -5.50
C LEU A 248 -5.93 -7.86 -6.99
N PRO A 249 -5.98 -8.94 -7.80
CA PRO A 249 -5.92 -8.82 -9.25
C PRO A 249 -7.07 -7.96 -9.79
N GLY A 250 -6.84 -7.32 -10.94
CA GLY A 250 -7.88 -6.51 -11.60
C GLY A 250 -7.71 -5.00 -11.43
N LEU A 251 -6.62 -4.56 -10.78
CA LEU A 251 -6.27 -3.14 -10.77
C LEU A 251 -5.94 -2.66 -12.19
N THR A 252 -6.81 -1.84 -12.78
CA THR A 252 -6.66 -1.36 -14.17
C THR A 252 -5.42 -0.51 -14.37
N GLU A 253 -5.00 0.21 -13.34
CA GLU A 253 -3.82 1.08 -13.33
C GLU A 253 -2.49 0.32 -13.20
N ALA A 254 -2.50 -1.01 -12.99
CA ALA A 254 -1.28 -1.78 -12.71
C ALA A 254 -0.16 -1.53 -13.74
N ALA A 255 -0.51 -1.52 -15.03
CA ALA A 255 0.44 -1.27 -16.12
C ALA A 255 1.01 0.15 -16.08
N PHE A 256 0.19 1.16 -15.77
CA PHE A 256 0.60 2.55 -15.60
C PHE A 256 1.55 2.70 -14.39
N LEU A 257 1.22 2.07 -13.25
CA LEU A 257 2.08 2.07 -12.06
C LEU A 257 3.44 1.44 -12.35
N GLU A 258 3.48 0.33 -13.09
CA GLU A 258 4.74 -0.32 -13.51
C GLU A 258 5.55 0.55 -14.49
N ALA A 259 4.87 1.26 -15.40
CA ALA A 259 5.53 2.06 -16.43
C ALA A 259 6.12 3.37 -15.88
N TYR A 260 5.31 4.15 -15.18
CA TYR A 260 5.66 5.52 -14.81
C TYR A 260 6.04 5.73 -13.34
N LEU A 261 5.66 4.82 -12.45
CA LEU A 261 6.05 4.86 -11.04
C LEU A 261 7.11 3.81 -10.67
N ASP A 262 7.40 2.88 -11.59
CA ASP A 262 8.18 1.66 -11.33
C ASP A 262 7.73 0.94 -10.06
N TRP A 263 6.41 0.98 -9.83
CA TRP A 263 5.74 0.36 -8.70
C TRP A 263 5.15 -0.97 -9.14
N ARG A 264 5.81 -2.05 -8.73
CA ARG A 264 5.42 -3.43 -9.04
C ARG A 264 4.91 -4.10 -7.78
N MET A 265 3.80 -4.80 -7.90
CA MET A 265 3.16 -5.52 -6.79
C MET A 265 2.94 -6.99 -7.14
N VAL A 266 3.05 -7.84 -6.13
CA VAL A 266 2.55 -9.22 -6.21
C VAL A 266 1.07 -9.19 -5.88
N TYR A 267 0.21 -9.40 -6.87
CA TYR A 267 -1.23 -9.53 -6.68
C TYR A 267 -1.57 -10.95 -6.25
N ARG A 268 -2.54 -11.11 -5.32
CA ARG A 268 -3.01 -12.42 -4.85
C ARG A 268 -4.51 -12.55 -5.04
N LYS A 269 -4.94 -13.72 -5.55
CA LYS A 269 -6.35 -14.10 -5.60
C LYS A 269 -6.85 -14.44 -4.20
N HIS A 270 -8.17 -14.53 -4.03
CA HIS A 270 -8.80 -14.93 -2.77
C HIS A 270 -8.22 -16.26 -2.23
N ALA A 271 -8.06 -17.25 -3.10
CA ALA A 271 -7.49 -18.55 -2.71
C ALA A 271 -6.10 -18.41 -2.07
N ASP A 272 -5.23 -17.57 -2.66
CA ASP A 272 -3.87 -17.32 -2.14
C ASP A 272 -3.91 -16.64 -0.77
N LEU A 273 -4.92 -15.76 -0.53
CA LEU A 273 -5.10 -15.11 0.77
C LEU A 273 -5.68 -16.08 1.80
N PHE A 274 -6.58 -16.98 1.40
CA PHE A 274 -7.13 -18.00 2.30
C PHE A 274 -6.07 -19.03 2.70
N ASP A 275 -5.07 -19.27 1.86
CA ASP A 275 -3.92 -20.10 2.23
C ASP A 275 -3.15 -19.52 3.42
N LEU A 276 -3.10 -18.17 3.59
CA LEU A 276 -2.50 -17.57 4.78
C LEU A 276 -3.21 -18.01 6.07
N VAL A 277 -4.54 -18.22 6.03
CA VAL A 277 -5.32 -18.71 7.18
C VAL A 277 -5.11 -20.20 7.39
N LYS A 278 -5.12 -20.99 6.33
CA LYS A 278 -4.97 -22.45 6.39
C LYS A 278 -3.63 -22.89 7.02
N GLU A 279 -2.61 -22.07 6.83
CA GLU A 279 -1.27 -22.31 7.35
C GLU A 279 -1.09 -21.91 8.85
N LEU A 280 -2.15 -21.36 9.46
CA LEU A 280 -2.18 -21.09 10.92
C LEU A 280 -2.64 -22.34 11.68
N PRO A 281 -2.25 -22.50 12.98
CA PRO A 281 -2.75 -23.61 13.80
C PRO A 281 -4.27 -23.51 13.96
N ALA A 282 -5.00 -24.42 13.30
CA ALA A 282 -6.45 -24.37 13.17
C ALA A 282 -7.18 -24.31 14.53
N GLU A 283 -6.65 -25.03 15.52
CA GLU A 283 -7.20 -25.08 16.89
C GLU A 283 -7.12 -23.72 17.60
N THR A 284 -6.22 -22.83 17.20
CA THR A 284 -6.06 -21.50 17.78
C THR A 284 -6.87 -20.42 17.08
N VAL A 285 -7.37 -20.68 15.88
CA VAL A 285 -8.21 -19.72 15.14
C VAL A 285 -9.63 -19.81 15.64
N ALA A 286 -10.17 -18.70 16.18
CA ALA A 286 -11.57 -18.63 16.62
C ALA A 286 -12.50 -18.40 15.43
N THR A 287 -12.17 -17.40 14.62
CA THR A 287 -12.91 -17.03 13.41
C THR A 287 -12.01 -16.19 12.48
N TRP A 288 -12.41 -16.08 11.23
CA TRP A 288 -11.81 -15.14 10.30
C TRP A 288 -12.85 -14.60 9.33
N VAL A 289 -12.62 -13.39 8.86
CA VAL A 289 -13.49 -12.68 7.92
C VAL A 289 -12.63 -12.12 6.79
N PHE A 290 -13.09 -12.31 5.57
CA PHE A 290 -12.56 -11.64 4.39
C PHE A 290 -13.56 -10.61 3.88
N SER A 291 -13.07 -9.42 3.56
CA SER A 291 -13.86 -8.38 2.93
C SER A 291 -13.02 -7.65 1.88
N GLU A 292 -13.68 -6.90 1.02
CA GLU A 292 -13.03 -6.16 -0.07
C GLU A 292 -13.33 -4.67 0.02
N SER A 293 -12.45 -3.88 -0.61
CA SER A 293 -12.76 -2.48 -0.92
C SER A 293 -13.96 -2.39 -1.86
N PRO A 294 -14.66 -1.25 -1.91
CA PRO A 294 -15.83 -1.09 -2.79
C PRO A 294 -15.58 -1.40 -4.27
N GLU A 295 -14.34 -1.26 -4.72
CA GLU A 295 -13.94 -1.53 -6.11
C GLU A 295 -13.29 -2.92 -6.28
N ALA A 296 -13.34 -3.77 -5.25
CA ALA A 296 -12.74 -5.10 -5.24
C ALA A 296 -11.25 -5.12 -5.64
N THR A 297 -10.52 -4.04 -5.37
CA THR A 297 -9.08 -3.91 -5.68
C THR A 297 -8.18 -4.19 -4.49
N LEU A 298 -8.75 -4.21 -3.28
CA LEU A 298 -8.04 -4.51 -2.04
C LEU A 298 -8.84 -5.49 -1.19
N GLY A 299 -8.20 -6.58 -0.79
CA GLY A 299 -8.72 -7.54 0.18
C GLY A 299 -8.25 -7.18 1.59
N VAL A 300 -9.13 -7.44 2.54
CA VAL A 300 -8.91 -7.31 4.00
C VAL A 300 -9.20 -8.65 4.64
N LEU A 301 -8.24 -9.18 5.37
CA LEU A 301 -8.34 -10.43 6.10
C LEU A 301 -8.17 -10.14 7.59
N SER A 302 -9.23 -10.38 8.38
CA SER A 302 -9.24 -10.25 9.84
C SER A 302 -9.36 -11.64 10.46
N ILE A 303 -8.38 -12.04 11.28
CA ILE A 303 -8.27 -13.36 11.87
C ILE A 303 -8.22 -13.21 13.38
N GLN A 304 -9.23 -13.73 14.09
CA GLN A 304 -9.31 -13.69 15.54
C GLN A 304 -8.71 -14.97 16.14
N LYS A 305 -7.83 -14.80 17.12
CA LYS A 305 -7.24 -15.88 17.90
C LYS A 305 -8.15 -16.29 19.06
N ARG A 306 -8.21 -17.58 19.39
CA ARG A 306 -8.92 -18.11 20.58
C ARG A 306 -8.27 -17.69 21.88
#